data_8f08c19103d184eeba878406160a1ede
#
_entry.id   8f08c19103d184eeba878406160a1ede
#
_cell.length_a   1.000
_cell.length_b   1.000
_cell.length_c   1.000
_cell.angle_alpha   90.00
_cell.angle_beta   90.00
_cell.angle_gamma   90.00
#
_symmetry.space_group_name_H-M   'P 1'
#
loop_
_entity.id
_entity.type
_entity.pdbx_description
1 polymer ?
#
loop_
_entity_poly.entity_id
_entity_poly.type
_entity_poly.pdbx_seq_one_letter_code
_entity_poly.pdbx_strand_id
1 'polypeptide(L)'
;YRDYFIIRKGGKDGAAPNNWRSVFGGSVWEPLGDGEYYYHTFSKEQPDLNWECERMRKEIYEMMRYWLDLGISGFRIDAITFIKKDPSFRSLKPDGPDGLAGLGEVSENYPGIEDFLAEMKRETYGRYDAFSVAEISRVGDEMMEKMAGENGVFDSIFDFSYLDLDVVDGQWYKRREITAGMIKECMAHSQTHIQACGGLLSVVLENHDQNRSLNKYLKKAEDNFPGASMLATWNLTLRGVPFLYQGEEIGMTNRSWESMEEFDDISTKGQYKTAVEAGVSEEEGLEI
;
A
#
# COMPACT_ATOMS: atom_id res chain seq x y z
N TYR A 1 -21.79 14.46 -10.43
CA TYR A 1 -20.50 13.90 -9.99
C TYR A 1 -20.30 13.90 -8.47
N ARG A 2 -21.22 14.56 -7.68
CA ARG A 2 -21.08 14.61 -6.23
C ARG A 2 -21.18 13.21 -5.59
N ASP A 3 -22.00 12.34 -6.14
CA ASP A 3 -22.17 10.93 -5.78
C ASP A 3 -20.97 10.03 -6.10
N TYR A 4 -19.99 10.55 -6.87
CA TYR A 4 -18.74 9.86 -7.17
C TYR A 4 -17.77 9.85 -5.98
N PHE A 5 -18.00 10.69 -5.00
CA PHE A 5 -17.19 10.81 -3.80
C PHE A 5 -17.97 10.37 -2.57
N ILE A 6 -17.26 9.94 -1.54
CA ILE A 6 -17.86 9.61 -0.26
C ILE A 6 -18.05 10.90 0.54
N ILE A 7 -19.29 11.40 0.58
CA ILE A 7 -19.66 12.61 1.31
C ILE A 7 -20.66 12.24 2.39
N ARG A 8 -20.46 12.74 3.61
CA ARG A 8 -21.33 12.49 4.77
C ARG A 8 -21.59 13.77 5.55
N LYS A 9 -22.74 13.83 6.20
CA LYS A 9 -23.01 14.87 7.18
C LYS A 9 -22.20 14.59 8.44
N GLY A 10 -21.64 15.64 9.02
CA GLY A 10 -20.99 15.59 10.32
C GLY A 10 -21.95 15.14 11.43
N GLY A 11 -21.34 14.73 12.52
CA GLY A 11 -22.05 14.40 13.75
C GLY A 11 -22.69 15.61 14.41
N LYS A 12 -23.27 15.40 15.61
CA LYS A 12 -23.75 16.48 16.46
C LYS A 12 -22.57 17.43 16.77
N ASP A 13 -22.86 18.72 16.84
CA ASP A 13 -21.90 19.78 17.15
C ASP A 13 -20.77 20.00 16.10
N GLY A 14 -21.00 19.56 14.85
CA GLY A 14 -20.05 19.77 13.76
C GLY A 14 -18.83 18.84 13.81
N ALA A 15 -18.88 17.76 14.59
CA ALA A 15 -17.82 16.74 14.60
C ALA A 15 -17.78 15.96 13.26
N ALA A 16 -16.61 15.39 12.94
CA ALA A 16 -16.45 14.48 11.81
C ALA A 16 -17.44 13.28 11.91
N PRO A 17 -17.82 12.66 10.78
CA PRO A 17 -18.78 11.55 10.76
C PRO A 17 -18.41 10.36 11.63
N ASN A 18 -17.11 10.06 11.76
CA ASN A 18 -16.55 9.06 12.66
C ASN A 18 -15.09 9.38 13.00
N ASN A 19 -14.43 8.50 13.74
CA ASN A 19 -13.07 8.68 14.24
C ASN A 19 -12.02 7.85 13.47
N TRP A 20 -12.18 7.63 12.18
CA TRP A 20 -11.18 6.88 11.41
C TRP A 20 -9.95 7.74 11.11
N ARG A 21 -8.78 7.09 11.15
CA ARG A 21 -7.48 7.74 10.89
C ARG A 21 -7.04 7.46 9.45
N SER A 22 -6.62 8.50 8.73
CA SER A 22 -5.95 8.40 7.43
C SER A 22 -4.64 7.60 7.54
N VAL A 23 -4.27 6.94 6.47
CA VAL A 23 -2.97 6.23 6.37
C VAL A 23 -1.79 7.18 6.61
N PHE A 24 -1.92 8.44 6.20
CA PHE A 24 -0.90 9.47 6.41
C PHE A 24 -1.06 10.26 7.72
N GLY A 25 -1.99 9.80 8.59
CA GLY A 25 -2.26 10.45 9.87
C GLY A 25 -3.38 11.49 9.80
N GLY A 26 -3.92 11.85 10.96
CA GLY A 26 -5.09 12.74 11.06
C GLY A 26 -6.41 12.06 10.71
N SER A 27 -7.48 12.83 10.65
CA SER A 27 -8.81 12.32 10.29
C SER A 27 -8.90 11.98 8.81
N VAL A 28 -9.68 10.94 8.44
CA VAL A 28 -10.07 10.67 7.05
C VAL A 28 -11.13 11.64 6.51
N TRP A 29 -11.57 12.58 7.30
CA TRP A 29 -12.67 13.50 6.98
C TRP A 29 -12.20 14.94 6.94
N GLU A 30 -12.45 15.60 5.82
CA GLU A 30 -12.23 17.03 5.66
C GLU A 30 -13.55 17.77 5.46
N PRO A 31 -13.72 18.96 6.09
CA PRO A 31 -14.93 19.74 5.96
C PRO A 31 -15.11 20.25 4.54
N LEU A 32 -16.30 20.04 3.98
CA LEU A 32 -16.70 20.51 2.64
C LEU A 32 -17.53 21.81 2.71
N GLY A 33 -17.97 22.21 3.90
CA GLY A 33 -18.95 23.27 4.16
C GLY A 33 -20.34 22.74 4.48
N ASP A 34 -21.21 23.56 5.00
CA ASP A 34 -22.61 23.25 5.34
C ASP A 34 -22.80 22.02 6.23
N GLY A 35 -21.83 21.72 7.09
CA GLY A 35 -21.82 20.56 7.97
C GLY A 35 -21.58 19.23 7.28
N GLU A 36 -21.10 19.25 6.06
CA GLU A 36 -20.71 18.07 5.31
C GLU A 36 -19.19 17.89 5.27
N TYR A 37 -18.79 16.61 5.09
CA TYR A 37 -17.39 16.18 5.03
C TYR A 37 -17.20 15.25 3.83
N TYR A 38 -16.05 15.33 3.16
CA TYR A 38 -15.60 14.33 2.21
C TYR A 38 -14.57 13.40 2.85
N TYR A 39 -14.53 12.19 2.35
CA TYR A 39 -13.64 11.13 2.83
C TYR A 39 -12.38 11.04 1.98
N HIS A 40 -11.23 10.79 2.63
CA HIS A 40 -9.96 10.44 1.99
C HIS A 40 -9.24 9.37 2.81
N THR A 41 -8.73 8.34 2.15
CA THR A 41 -7.93 7.29 2.80
C THR A 41 -6.50 7.76 3.08
N PHE A 42 -5.93 8.55 2.17
CA PHE A 42 -4.54 9.02 2.17
C PHE A 42 -4.47 10.53 2.41
N SER A 43 -4.05 11.32 1.42
CA SER A 43 -4.00 12.77 1.55
C SER A 43 -5.38 13.41 1.38
N LYS A 44 -5.61 14.54 2.06
CA LYS A 44 -6.84 15.35 1.89
C LYS A 44 -7.01 15.89 0.46
N GLU A 45 -5.93 16.00 -0.30
CA GLU A 45 -5.95 16.36 -1.71
C GLU A 45 -6.37 15.18 -2.63
N GLN A 46 -6.53 13.98 -2.07
CA GLN A 46 -6.90 12.76 -2.77
C GLN A 46 -8.24 12.20 -2.25
N PRO A 47 -9.37 12.86 -2.51
CA PRO A 47 -10.67 12.36 -2.06
C PRO A 47 -10.98 11.00 -2.69
N ASP A 48 -11.44 10.05 -1.87
CA ASP A 48 -11.76 8.71 -2.33
C ASP A 48 -12.99 8.68 -3.24
N LEU A 49 -12.89 7.88 -4.28
CA LEU A 49 -14.03 7.55 -5.13
C LEU A 49 -14.99 6.59 -4.40
N ASN A 50 -16.27 6.82 -4.58
CA ASN A 50 -17.33 6.00 -4.01
C ASN A 50 -17.59 4.77 -4.90
N TRP A 51 -16.93 3.65 -4.59
CA TRP A 51 -17.09 2.40 -5.35
C TRP A 51 -18.49 1.77 -5.25
N GLU A 52 -19.33 2.21 -4.33
CA GLU A 52 -20.75 1.83 -4.33
C GLU A 52 -21.55 2.52 -5.46
N CYS A 53 -20.99 3.58 -6.06
CA CYS A 53 -21.61 4.28 -7.19
C CYS A 53 -21.31 3.56 -8.52
N GLU A 54 -22.27 2.78 -9.03
CA GLU A 54 -22.14 2.02 -10.28
C GLU A 54 -21.77 2.92 -11.48
N ARG A 55 -22.33 4.12 -11.56
CA ARG A 55 -22.04 5.07 -12.63
C ARG A 55 -20.57 5.48 -12.62
N MET A 56 -20.02 5.77 -11.45
CA MET A 56 -18.60 6.08 -11.28
C MET A 56 -17.72 4.91 -11.73
N ARG A 57 -18.03 3.68 -11.28
CA ARG A 57 -17.27 2.49 -11.70
C ARG A 57 -17.27 2.32 -13.22
N LYS A 58 -18.41 2.49 -13.89
CA LYS A 58 -18.50 2.39 -15.35
C LYS A 58 -17.60 3.40 -16.06
N GLU A 59 -17.53 4.65 -15.58
CA GLU A 59 -16.64 5.66 -16.17
C GLU A 59 -15.15 5.32 -15.93
N ILE A 60 -14.79 4.77 -14.77
CA ILE A 60 -13.43 4.26 -14.52
C ILE A 60 -13.09 3.12 -15.50
N TYR A 61 -14.02 2.18 -15.71
CA TYR A 61 -13.80 1.07 -16.66
C TYR A 61 -13.70 1.56 -18.11
N GLU A 62 -14.46 2.59 -18.49
CA GLU A 62 -14.33 3.22 -19.80
C GLU A 62 -12.95 3.89 -19.97
N MET A 63 -12.48 4.60 -18.95
CA MET A 63 -11.16 5.20 -18.93
C MET A 63 -10.05 4.13 -19.05
N MET A 64 -10.15 3.02 -18.31
CA MET A 64 -9.17 1.92 -18.42
C MET A 64 -9.17 1.30 -19.83
N ARG A 65 -10.35 1.04 -20.40
CA ARG A 65 -10.43 0.53 -21.79
C ARG A 65 -9.86 1.51 -22.82
N TYR A 66 -10.08 2.81 -22.63
CA TYR A 66 -9.49 3.82 -23.51
C TYR A 66 -7.97 3.67 -23.62
N TRP A 67 -7.27 3.46 -22.49
CA TRP A 67 -5.83 3.25 -22.51
C TRP A 67 -5.42 1.91 -23.14
N LEU A 68 -6.18 0.85 -22.88
CA LEU A 68 -5.94 -0.46 -23.49
C LEU A 68 -6.16 -0.40 -25.02
N ASP A 69 -7.18 0.31 -25.48
CA ASP A 69 -7.46 0.54 -26.90
C ASP A 69 -6.34 1.35 -27.60
N LEU A 70 -5.64 2.19 -26.86
CA LEU A 70 -4.43 2.89 -27.33
C LEU A 70 -3.19 1.98 -27.40
N GLY A 71 -3.26 0.75 -26.89
CA GLY A 71 -2.22 -0.26 -27.00
C GLY A 71 -1.28 -0.37 -25.81
N ILE A 72 -1.65 0.15 -24.61
CA ILE A 72 -0.89 -0.22 -23.40
C ILE A 72 -1.10 -1.70 -23.09
N SER A 73 -0.06 -2.35 -22.54
CA SER A 73 -0.05 -3.79 -22.30
C SER A 73 -0.53 -4.19 -20.90
N GLY A 74 -1.03 -3.27 -20.09
CA GLY A 74 -1.54 -3.59 -18.77
C GLY A 74 -1.49 -2.44 -17.77
N PHE A 75 -1.78 -2.77 -16.50
CA PHE A 75 -1.84 -1.81 -15.42
C PHE A 75 -1.11 -2.30 -14.17
N ARG A 76 -0.39 -1.41 -13.53
CA ARG A 76 -0.12 -1.48 -12.09
C ARG A 76 -1.24 -0.73 -11.37
N ILE A 77 -1.90 -1.41 -10.43
CA ILE A 77 -3.07 -0.88 -9.74
C ILE A 77 -2.68 -0.62 -8.29
N ASP A 78 -2.68 0.66 -7.96
CA ASP A 78 -2.21 1.22 -6.70
C ASP A 78 -3.22 1.04 -5.56
N ALA A 79 -2.75 0.71 -4.35
CA ALA A 79 -3.50 0.72 -3.09
C ALA A 79 -4.93 0.18 -3.18
N ILE A 80 -5.15 -0.82 -4.01
CA ILE A 80 -6.50 -1.29 -4.41
C ILE A 80 -7.30 -1.89 -3.24
N THR A 81 -6.64 -2.24 -2.16
CA THR A 81 -7.26 -2.83 -0.96
C THR A 81 -8.19 -1.89 -0.20
N PHE A 82 -8.12 -0.60 -0.49
CA PHE A 82 -8.88 0.43 0.22
C PHE A 82 -10.15 0.91 -0.51
N ILE A 83 -10.52 0.34 -1.66
CA ILE A 83 -11.67 0.83 -2.43
C ILE A 83 -13.03 0.56 -1.77
N LYS A 84 -13.15 -0.49 -0.92
CA LYS A 84 -14.37 -0.82 -0.20
C LYS A 84 -14.27 -0.42 1.28
N LYS A 85 -15.35 0.13 1.82
CA LYS A 85 -15.45 0.57 3.22
C LYS A 85 -16.62 -0.11 3.91
N ASP A 86 -16.57 -0.18 5.24
CA ASP A 86 -17.73 -0.52 6.07
C ASP A 86 -18.85 0.49 5.78
N PRO A 87 -20.00 0.06 5.20
CA PRO A 87 -21.06 0.96 4.81
C PRO A 87 -21.75 1.65 5.98
N SER A 88 -21.58 1.13 7.20
CA SER A 88 -22.12 1.74 8.40
C SER A 88 -21.38 3.00 8.83
N PHE A 89 -20.12 3.16 8.44
CA PHE A 89 -19.23 4.25 8.88
C PHE A 89 -19.23 4.44 10.40
N ARG A 90 -19.35 3.32 11.15
CA ARG A 90 -19.33 3.34 12.62
C ARG A 90 -18.02 3.86 13.18
N SER A 91 -18.06 4.56 14.30
CA SER A 91 -16.85 4.87 15.06
C SER A 91 -16.27 3.60 15.67
N LEU A 92 -14.94 3.56 15.77
CA LEU A 92 -14.19 2.46 16.36
C LEU A 92 -13.65 2.85 17.74
N LYS A 93 -13.16 1.85 18.48
CA LYS A 93 -12.37 2.12 19.69
C LYS A 93 -11.05 2.78 19.26
N PRO A 94 -10.71 3.95 19.81
CA PRO A 94 -9.42 4.59 19.51
C PRO A 94 -8.24 3.66 19.80
N ASP A 95 -7.24 3.67 18.94
CA ASP A 95 -6.01 2.89 19.06
C ASP A 95 -4.76 3.76 19.30
N GLY A 96 -4.93 5.08 19.36
CA GLY A 96 -3.88 6.05 19.62
C GLY A 96 -4.31 7.22 20.51
N PRO A 97 -3.35 8.06 20.93
CA PRO A 97 -3.60 9.22 21.79
C PRO A 97 -4.41 10.33 21.11
N ASP A 98 -4.47 10.32 19.78
CA ASP A 98 -5.24 11.27 18.96
C ASP A 98 -6.76 11.02 18.97
N GLY A 99 -7.22 9.95 19.65
CA GLY A 99 -8.63 9.58 19.71
C GLY A 99 -9.18 8.96 18.42
N LEU A 100 -8.33 8.71 17.44
CA LEU A 100 -8.67 8.09 16.16
C LEU A 100 -8.40 6.58 16.18
N ALA A 101 -8.85 5.90 15.14
CA ALA A 101 -8.67 4.45 14.94
C ALA A 101 -8.26 4.13 13.51
N GLY A 102 -7.34 3.20 13.35
CA GLY A 102 -6.84 2.75 12.05
C GLY A 102 -7.89 2.04 11.20
N LEU A 103 -7.63 1.91 9.91
CA LEU A 103 -8.57 1.46 8.89
C LEU A 103 -8.66 -0.07 8.72
N GLY A 104 -7.83 -0.85 9.42
CA GLY A 104 -7.71 -2.30 9.20
C GLY A 104 -9.02 -3.09 9.28
N GLU A 105 -9.96 -2.70 10.17
CA GLU A 105 -11.25 -3.38 10.32
C GLU A 105 -12.35 -2.86 9.39
N VAL A 106 -12.18 -1.68 8.80
CA VAL A 106 -13.29 -0.95 8.17
C VAL A 106 -13.04 -0.53 6.73
N SER A 107 -11.83 -0.72 6.22
CA SER A 107 -11.47 -0.34 4.84
C SER A 107 -10.43 -1.27 4.23
N GLU A 108 -9.31 -1.55 4.89
CA GLU A 108 -8.25 -2.37 4.31
C GLU A 108 -8.74 -3.82 4.09
N ASN A 109 -8.78 -4.26 2.83
CA ASN A 109 -9.32 -5.58 2.45
C ASN A 109 -10.74 -5.87 2.99
N TYR A 110 -11.60 -4.86 3.03
CA TYR A 110 -12.93 -5.00 3.59
C TYR A 110 -13.75 -6.08 2.85
N PRO A 111 -14.48 -6.96 3.58
CA PRO A 111 -15.23 -8.07 2.97
C PRO A 111 -16.15 -7.65 1.83
N GLY A 112 -16.13 -8.39 0.73
CA GLY A 112 -16.86 -8.10 -0.50
C GLY A 112 -16.12 -7.14 -1.46
N ILE A 113 -14.87 -6.78 -1.19
CA ILE A 113 -14.03 -6.04 -2.12
C ILE A 113 -13.81 -6.84 -3.41
N GLU A 114 -13.74 -8.16 -3.29
CA GLU A 114 -13.56 -9.09 -4.39
C GLU A 114 -14.63 -8.95 -5.48
N ASP A 115 -15.83 -8.55 -5.14
CA ASP A 115 -16.92 -8.32 -6.12
C ASP A 115 -16.60 -7.15 -7.05
N PHE A 116 -16.08 -6.03 -6.48
CA PHE A 116 -15.66 -4.87 -7.27
C PHE A 116 -14.45 -5.20 -8.15
N LEU A 117 -13.51 -5.98 -7.62
CA LEU A 117 -12.31 -6.37 -8.35
C LEU A 117 -12.63 -7.34 -9.48
N ALA A 118 -13.51 -8.31 -9.25
CA ALA A 118 -13.98 -9.22 -10.28
C ALA A 118 -14.77 -8.48 -11.38
N GLU A 119 -15.60 -7.49 -11.01
CA GLU A 119 -16.29 -6.62 -11.96
C GLU A 119 -15.27 -5.82 -12.78
N MET A 120 -14.28 -5.23 -12.15
CA MET A 120 -13.21 -4.47 -12.83
C MET A 120 -12.48 -5.35 -13.85
N LYS A 121 -12.01 -6.55 -13.46
CA LYS A 121 -11.37 -7.49 -14.38
C LYS A 121 -12.26 -7.80 -15.57
N ARG A 122 -13.50 -8.20 -15.32
CA ARG A 122 -14.48 -8.57 -16.35
C ARG A 122 -14.74 -7.42 -17.32
N GLU A 123 -14.80 -6.19 -16.84
CA GLU A 123 -15.17 -5.02 -17.63
C GLU A 123 -13.95 -4.33 -18.30
N THR A 124 -12.73 -4.67 -17.91
CA THR A 124 -11.52 -4.00 -18.39
C THR A 124 -10.47 -5.00 -18.92
N TYR A 125 -9.33 -5.12 -18.26
CA TYR A 125 -8.16 -5.88 -18.72
C TYR A 125 -8.43 -7.36 -18.97
N GLY A 126 -9.43 -7.97 -18.37
CA GLY A 126 -9.85 -9.34 -18.68
C GLY A 126 -10.41 -9.53 -20.11
N ARG A 127 -10.63 -8.46 -20.86
CA ARG A 127 -11.08 -8.48 -22.28
C ARG A 127 -9.93 -8.27 -23.25
N TYR A 128 -8.71 -8.07 -22.77
CA TYR A 128 -7.53 -7.73 -23.55
C TYR A 128 -6.40 -8.72 -23.26
N ASP A 129 -5.43 -8.81 -24.14
CA ASP A 129 -4.14 -9.44 -23.87
C ASP A 129 -3.27 -8.44 -23.05
N ALA A 130 -3.60 -8.29 -21.79
CA ALA A 130 -3.04 -7.27 -20.90
C ALA A 130 -2.63 -7.88 -19.58
N PHE A 131 -1.49 -7.44 -19.04
CA PHE A 131 -0.97 -7.87 -17.74
C PHE A 131 -1.43 -6.93 -16.62
N SER A 132 -1.91 -7.49 -15.53
CA SER A 132 -2.32 -6.72 -14.35
C SER A 132 -1.49 -7.09 -13.13
N VAL A 133 -0.93 -6.08 -12.46
CA VAL A 133 -0.27 -6.23 -11.17
C VAL A 133 -0.89 -5.30 -10.14
N ALA A 134 -1.25 -5.84 -8.98
CA ALA A 134 -1.86 -5.05 -7.93
C ALA A 134 -0.94 -4.85 -6.72
N GLU A 135 -1.01 -3.67 -6.15
CA GLU A 135 -0.45 -3.38 -4.86
C GLU A 135 -1.46 -3.72 -3.77
N ILE A 136 -1.15 -4.78 -3.04
CA ILE A 136 -1.99 -5.33 -1.98
C ILE A 136 -1.14 -5.52 -0.74
N SER A 137 -1.46 -4.79 0.32
CA SER A 137 -0.78 -4.89 1.60
C SER A 137 -1.43 -5.95 2.49
N ARG A 138 -0.64 -6.57 3.37
CA ARG A 138 -1.10 -7.46 4.44
C ARG A 138 -2.04 -8.58 3.98
N VAL A 139 -1.62 -9.30 2.96
CA VAL A 139 -2.41 -10.37 2.33
C VAL A 139 -2.23 -11.67 3.11
N GLY A 140 -3.32 -12.20 3.67
CA GLY A 140 -3.37 -13.57 4.13
C GLY A 140 -3.53 -14.56 2.97
N ASP A 141 -3.31 -15.83 3.23
CA ASP A 141 -3.28 -16.91 2.22
C ASP A 141 -4.54 -16.96 1.34
N GLU A 142 -5.72 -16.89 1.96
CA GLU A 142 -7.00 -16.90 1.24
C GLU A 142 -7.14 -15.71 0.29
N MET A 143 -6.73 -14.53 0.73
CA MET A 143 -6.77 -13.32 -0.09
C MET A 143 -5.74 -13.40 -1.21
N MET A 144 -4.54 -13.92 -0.95
CA MET A 144 -3.51 -14.13 -1.97
C MET A 144 -4.02 -15.04 -3.10
N GLU A 145 -4.68 -16.14 -2.77
CA GLU A 145 -5.29 -17.06 -3.74
C GLU A 145 -6.37 -16.37 -4.56
N LYS A 146 -7.27 -15.62 -3.93
CA LYS A 146 -8.33 -14.87 -4.61
C LYS A 146 -7.79 -13.77 -5.53
N MET A 147 -6.68 -13.14 -5.14
CA MET A 147 -6.11 -12.02 -5.88
C MET A 147 -5.19 -12.44 -7.02
N ALA A 148 -4.33 -13.43 -6.82
CA ALA A 148 -3.28 -13.82 -7.76
C ALA A 148 -3.13 -15.32 -8.00
N GLY A 149 -4.05 -16.17 -7.53
CA GLY A 149 -4.10 -17.60 -7.84
C GLY A 149 -4.46 -17.87 -9.32
N GLU A 150 -4.54 -19.12 -9.73
CA GLU A 150 -4.85 -19.53 -11.11
C GLU A 150 -6.09 -18.83 -11.71
N ASN A 151 -7.11 -18.61 -10.88
CA ASN A 151 -8.32 -17.89 -11.25
C ASN A 151 -8.43 -16.52 -10.54
N GLY A 152 -7.31 -15.99 -10.11
CA GLY A 152 -7.23 -14.73 -9.39
C GLY A 152 -7.74 -13.54 -10.18
N VAL A 153 -8.01 -12.46 -9.47
CA VAL A 153 -8.47 -11.22 -10.10
C VAL A 153 -7.37 -10.58 -10.94
N PHE A 154 -6.13 -10.59 -10.44
CA PHE A 154 -4.94 -10.06 -11.09
C PHE A 154 -4.05 -11.17 -11.61
N ASP A 155 -3.24 -10.88 -12.61
CA ASP A 155 -2.21 -11.80 -13.10
C ASP A 155 -1.09 -11.96 -12.09
N SER A 156 -0.83 -10.91 -11.30
CA SER A 156 0.17 -10.90 -10.23
C SER A 156 -0.18 -9.88 -9.14
N ILE A 157 0.37 -10.08 -7.95
CA ILE A 157 0.43 -9.08 -6.89
C ILE A 157 1.87 -8.90 -6.42
N PHE A 158 2.20 -7.74 -5.88
CA PHE A 158 3.52 -7.55 -5.27
C PHE A 158 3.68 -8.40 -4.02
N ASP A 159 4.81 -9.07 -3.88
CA ASP A 159 5.19 -9.76 -2.66
C ASP A 159 5.83 -8.77 -1.68
N PHE A 160 5.02 -8.21 -0.80
CA PHE A 160 5.47 -7.31 0.27
C PHE A 160 5.75 -8.02 1.59
N SER A 161 5.65 -9.34 1.62
CA SER A 161 5.75 -10.13 2.84
C SER A 161 7.06 -9.92 3.61
N TYR A 162 8.15 -9.60 2.93
CA TYR A 162 9.47 -9.37 3.52
C TYR A 162 9.88 -7.88 3.59
N LEU A 163 9.07 -6.97 3.06
CA LEU A 163 9.44 -5.54 3.06
C LEU A 163 9.36 -4.89 4.44
N ASP A 164 8.44 -5.34 5.30
CA ASP A 164 8.22 -4.75 6.62
C ASP A 164 8.73 -5.61 7.78
N LEU A 165 9.66 -6.54 7.50
CA LEU A 165 10.23 -7.42 8.52
C LEU A 165 10.99 -6.68 9.63
N ASP A 166 11.49 -5.50 9.36
CA ASP A 166 12.16 -4.63 10.32
C ASP A 166 11.21 -3.78 11.16
N VAL A 167 9.94 -3.66 10.79
CA VAL A 167 8.93 -2.87 11.50
C VAL A 167 8.37 -3.64 12.70
N VAL A 168 8.30 -3.01 13.87
CA VAL A 168 7.76 -3.60 15.10
C VAL A 168 6.40 -2.99 15.43
N ASP A 169 5.42 -3.83 15.71
CA ASP A 169 4.06 -3.44 16.10
C ASP A 169 3.37 -2.48 15.10
N GLY A 170 3.75 -2.54 13.83
CA GLY A 170 3.23 -1.64 12.79
C GLY A 170 3.67 -0.18 12.94
N GLN A 171 4.64 0.10 13.79
CA GLN A 171 5.17 1.44 14.04
C GLN A 171 6.49 1.64 13.27
N TRP A 172 6.44 2.42 12.22
CA TRP A 172 7.58 2.62 11.30
C TRP A 172 8.85 3.17 11.97
N TYR A 173 8.73 3.86 13.08
CA TYR A 173 9.85 4.35 13.87
C TYR A 173 10.40 3.33 14.88
N LYS A 174 9.78 2.15 15.00
CA LYS A 174 10.31 1.04 15.79
C LYS A 174 10.90 -0.01 14.87
N ARG A 175 12.21 -0.06 14.83
CA ARG A 175 12.93 -0.97 13.95
C ARG A 175 13.60 -2.11 14.71
N ARG A 176 13.74 -3.24 14.03
CA ARG A 176 14.53 -4.40 14.46
C ARG A 176 15.45 -4.86 13.35
N GLU A 177 16.52 -5.54 13.72
CA GLU A 177 17.42 -6.14 12.73
C GLU A 177 16.72 -7.26 11.96
N ILE A 178 16.80 -7.21 10.62
CA ILE A 178 16.33 -8.28 9.74
C ILE A 178 17.37 -9.39 9.72
N THR A 179 16.96 -10.62 10.00
CA THR A 179 17.83 -11.79 9.93
C THR A 179 17.56 -12.60 8.66
N ALA A 180 18.57 -13.29 8.17
CA ALA A 180 18.41 -14.22 7.03
C ALA A 180 17.36 -15.31 7.31
N GLY A 181 17.17 -15.70 8.57
CA GLY A 181 16.11 -16.63 8.98
C GLY A 181 14.72 -16.08 8.74
N MET A 182 14.46 -14.84 9.15
CA MET A 182 13.18 -14.16 8.94
C MET A 182 12.84 -14.05 7.45
N ILE A 183 13.81 -13.61 6.64
CA ILE A 183 13.65 -13.51 5.19
C ILE A 183 13.31 -14.88 4.60
N LYS A 184 14.10 -15.91 4.93
CA LYS A 184 13.91 -17.25 4.40
C LYS A 184 12.54 -17.83 4.75
N GLU A 185 12.09 -17.67 5.97
CA GLU A 185 10.79 -18.17 6.44
C GLU A 185 9.65 -17.48 5.67
N CYS A 186 9.68 -16.17 5.60
CA CYS A 186 8.67 -15.35 4.94
C CYS A 186 8.56 -15.66 3.45
N MET A 187 9.70 -15.69 2.76
CA MET A 187 9.76 -15.99 1.33
C MET A 187 9.37 -17.44 1.02
N ALA A 188 9.81 -18.38 1.83
CA ALA A 188 9.44 -19.80 1.64
C ALA A 188 7.93 -19.97 1.74
N HIS A 189 7.29 -19.23 2.67
CA HIS A 189 5.84 -19.25 2.81
C HIS A 189 5.15 -18.66 1.57
N SER A 190 5.45 -17.41 1.20
CA SER A 190 4.80 -16.74 0.06
C SER A 190 5.00 -17.49 -1.26
N GLN A 191 6.24 -17.92 -1.55
CA GLN A 191 6.59 -18.63 -2.77
C GLN A 191 5.91 -20.02 -2.85
N THR A 192 5.85 -20.75 -1.74
CA THR A 192 5.22 -22.07 -1.70
C THR A 192 3.71 -21.96 -1.83
N HIS A 193 3.11 -20.98 -1.14
CA HIS A 193 1.67 -20.79 -1.15
C HIS A 193 1.19 -20.37 -2.54
N ILE A 194 1.79 -19.33 -3.15
CA ILE A 194 1.39 -18.86 -4.47
C ILE A 194 1.56 -19.96 -5.54
N GLN A 195 2.60 -20.78 -5.43
CA GLN A 195 2.80 -21.90 -6.33
C GLN A 195 1.69 -22.95 -6.17
N ALA A 196 1.29 -23.26 -4.93
CA ALA A 196 0.24 -24.24 -4.64
C ALA A 196 -1.12 -23.83 -5.21
N CYS A 197 -1.43 -22.53 -5.23
CA CYS A 197 -2.68 -22.03 -5.82
C CYS A 197 -2.56 -21.61 -7.31
N GLY A 198 -1.46 -22.01 -7.97
CA GLY A 198 -1.27 -21.79 -9.42
C GLY A 198 -1.01 -20.34 -9.83
N GLY A 199 -0.73 -19.47 -8.87
CA GLY A 199 -0.58 -18.03 -9.07
C GLY A 199 0.85 -17.58 -9.38
N LEU A 200 1.01 -16.25 -9.49
CA LEU A 200 2.28 -15.57 -9.77
C LEU A 200 2.43 -14.34 -8.86
N LEU A 201 3.65 -14.13 -8.36
CA LEU A 201 4.00 -12.93 -7.61
C LEU A 201 4.89 -12.01 -8.42
N SER A 202 4.78 -10.73 -8.18
CA SER A 202 5.75 -9.72 -8.60
C SER A 202 6.73 -9.49 -7.46
N VAL A 203 8.00 -9.83 -7.70
CA VAL A 203 9.06 -9.78 -6.69
C VAL A 203 9.72 -8.42 -6.72
N VAL A 204 9.88 -7.81 -5.55
CA VAL A 204 10.44 -6.45 -5.40
C VAL A 204 11.24 -6.35 -4.12
N LEU A 205 12.45 -5.78 -4.16
CA LEU A 205 13.27 -5.55 -2.98
C LEU A 205 13.19 -4.10 -2.49
N GLU A 206 12.96 -3.16 -3.40
CA GLU A 206 12.81 -1.75 -3.13
C GLU A 206 11.86 -1.09 -4.13
N ASN A 207 11.26 0.01 -3.76
CA ASN A 207 10.44 0.84 -4.62
C ASN A 207 10.48 2.31 -4.14
N HIS A 208 9.62 3.16 -4.69
CA HIS A 208 9.55 4.58 -4.31
C HIS A 208 9.05 4.83 -2.87
N ASP A 209 8.45 3.82 -2.22
CA ASP A 209 7.93 3.89 -0.84
C ASP A 209 8.82 3.18 0.18
N GLN A 210 9.93 2.57 -0.26
CA GLN A 210 10.81 1.77 0.58
C GLN A 210 12.24 2.28 0.57
N ASN A 211 12.95 2.02 1.65
CA ASN A 211 14.38 2.21 1.71
C ASN A 211 15.08 1.40 0.61
N ARG A 212 16.22 1.90 0.13
CA ARG A 212 17.07 1.16 -0.79
C ARG A 212 17.46 -0.19 -0.19
N SER A 213 17.41 -1.24 -0.98
CA SER A 213 17.62 -2.63 -0.55
C SER A 213 18.98 -2.84 0.12
N LEU A 214 20.03 -2.17 -0.38
CA LEU A 214 21.36 -2.19 0.23
C LEU A 214 21.35 -1.67 1.67
N ASN A 215 20.63 -0.56 1.93
CA ASN A 215 20.52 0.01 3.27
C ASN A 215 19.65 -0.85 4.18
N LYS A 216 18.59 -1.45 3.62
CA LYS A 216 17.61 -2.21 4.38
C LYS A 216 18.15 -3.58 4.83
N TYR A 217 18.79 -4.31 3.94
CA TYR A 217 19.16 -5.71 4.18
C TYR A 217 20.63 -5.90 4.54
N LEU A 218 21.49 -4.90 4.39
CA LEU A 218 22.93 -5.03 4.63
C LEU A 218 23.43 -4.05 5.69
N LYS A 219 24.38 -4.51 6.51
CA LYS A 219 25.02 -3.67 7.55
C LYS A 219 25.94 -2.59 6.98
N LYS A 220 26.42 -2.76 5.75
CA LYS A 220 27.24 -1.79 5.00
C LYS A 220 26.70 -1.71 3.60
N ALA A 221 26.09 -0.59 3.28
CA ALA A 221 25.49 -0.33 1.99
C ALA A 221 26.48 0.21 0.95
N GLU A 222 27.33 1.17 1.36
CA GLU A 222 28.23 1.87 0.45
C GLU A 222 29.32 0.91 -0.07
N ASP A 223 29.62 1.04 -1.36
CA ASP A 223 30.65 0.28 -2.07
C ASP A 223 30.56 -1.26 -1.89
N ASN A 224 29.35 -1.75 -1.61
CA ASN A 224 29.13 -3.17 -1.34
C ASN A 224 28.67 -3.94 -2.59
N PHE A 225 29.55 -4.05 -3.58
CA PHE A 225 29.27 -4.80 -4.82
C PHE A 225 28.90 -6.28 -4.57
N PRO A 226 29.54 -7.04 -3.67
CA PRO A 226 29.13 -8.41 -3.37
C PRO A 226 27.71 -8.47 -2.77
N GLY A 227 27.35 -7.52 -1.90
CA GLY A 227 26.02 -7.41 -1.33
C GLY A 227 24.96 -7.09 -2.39
N ALA A 228 25.22 -6.12 -3.25
CA ALA A 228 24.35 -5.79 -4.38
C ALA A 228 24.15 -6.99 -5.31
N SER A 229 25.22 -7.71 -5.64
CA SER A 229 25.14 -8.92 -6.46
C SER A 229 24.33 -10.05 -5.81
N MET A 230 24.43 -10.19 -4.48
CA MET A 230 23.62 -11.15 -3.73
C MET A 230 22.15 -10.77 -3.77
N LEU A 231 21.80 -9.50 -3.53
CA LEU A 231 20.41 -9.01 -3.59
C LEU A 231 19.84 -9.15 -5.00
N ALA A 232 20.59 -8.80 -6.03
CA ALA A 232 20.19 -9.02 -7.43
C ALA A 232 19.95 -10.50 -7.72
N THR A 233 20.84 -11.39 -7.25
CA THR A 233 20.66 -12.83 -7.39
C THR A 233 19.37 -13.27 -6.72
N TRP A 234 19.12 -12.82 -5.51
CA TRP A 234 17.88 -13.10 -4.79
C TRP A 234 16.66 -12.66 -5.61
N ASN A 235 16.55 -11.37 -5.99
CA ASN A 235 15.41 -10.83 -6.71
C ASN A 235 15.16 -11.55 -8.04
N LEU A 236 16.20 -11.82 -8.81
CA LEU A 236 16.11 -12.35 -10.17
C LEU A 236 15.94 -13.88 -10.25
N THR A 237 16.13 -14.60 -9.15
CA THR A 237 16.03 -16.08 -9.13
C THR A 237 14.80 -16.60 -8.41
N LEU A 238 14.01 -15.76 -7.78
CA LEU A 238 12.71 -16.16 -7.24
C LEU A 238 11.71 -16.44 -8.35
N ARG A 239 10.77 -17.33 -8.08
CA ARG A 239 9.65 -17.57 -8.99
C ARG A 239 8.71 -16.36 -8.95
N GLY A 240 8.62 -15.64 -10.07
CA GLY A 240 7.79 -14.44 -10.17
C GLY A 240 8.25 -13.52 -11.29
N VAL A 241 7.65 -12.35 -11.36
CA VAL A 241 8.06 -11.25 -12.24
C VAL A 241 8.94 -10.31 -11.42
N PRO A 242 10.26 -10.24 -11.68
CA PRO A 242 11.13 -9.33 -10.95
C PRO A 242 10.89 -7.88 -11.36
N PHE A 243 10.62 -7.03 -10.38
CA PHE A 243 10.59 -5.58 -10.54
C PHE A 243 11.90 -5.00 -10.04
N LEU A 244 12.53 -4.20 -10.88
CA LEU A 244 13.76 -3.48 -10.57
C LEU A 244 13.44 -2.00 -10.47
N TYR A 245 13.69 -1.41 -9.31
CA TYR A 245 13.51 0.01 -9.11
C TYR A 245 14.68 0.78 -9.72
N GLN A 246 14.42 1.93 -10.33
CA GLN A 246 15.46 2.78 -10.93
C GLN A 246 16.58 3.07 -9.94
N GLY A 247 17.82 2.79 -10.32
CA GLY A 247 19.01 2.91 -9.49
C GLY A 247 19.42 1.62 -8.76
N GLU A 248 18.52 0.63 -8.64
CA GLU A 248 18.87 -0.69 -8.08
C GLU A 248 19.94 -1.39 -8.91
N GLU A 249 19.87 -1.26 -10.24
CA GLU A 249 20.82 -1.83 -11.21
C GLU A 249 22.25 -1.31 -11.07
N ILE A 250 22.42 -0.15 -10.46
CA ILE A 250 23.73 0.46 -10.18
C ILE A 250 24.08 0.45 -8.68
N GLY A 251 23.25 -0.20 -7.85
CA GLY A 251 23.48 -0.30 -6.41
C GLY A 251 23.33 1.02 -5.66
N MET A 252 22.32 1.84 -6.02
CA MET A 252 22.06 3.08 -5.28
C MET A 252 21.76 2.80 -3.82
N THR A 253 22.24 3.71 -2.96
CA THR A 253 21.98 3.73 -1.51
C THR A 253 21.04 4.86 -1.13
N ASN A 254 20.52 4.83 0.10
CA ASN A 254 19.75 5.95 0.64
C ASN A 254 20.61 7.23 0.66
N ARG A 255 19.95 8.37 0.45
CA ARG A 255 20.56 9.67 0.74
C ARG A 255 20.53 9.92 2.24
N SER A 256 21.57 10.53 2.79
CA SER A 256 21.56 11.11 4.13
C SER A 256 20.87 12.47 4.10
N TRP A 257 20.01 12.73 5.07
CA TRP A 257 19.26 13.97 5.22
C TRP A 257 19.75 14.74 6.46
N GLU A 258 19.79 16.05 6.37
CA GLU A 258 20.28 16.90 7.48
C GLU A 258 19.10 17.45 8.32
N SER A 259 17.90 17.55 7.73
CA SER A 259 16.70 18.04 8.42
C SER A 259 15.42 17.51 7.80
N MET A 260 14.34 17.54 8.57
CA MET A 260 12.99 17.23 8.10
C MET A 260 12.43 18.22 7.08
N GLU A 261 13.03 19.39 6.94
CA GLU A 261 12.63 20.40 5.96
C GLU A 261 12.99 19.97 4.52
N GLU A 262 13.99 19.10 4.38
CA GLU A 262 14.40 18.56 3.08
C GLU A 262 13.43 17.52 2.51
N PHE A 263 12.57 16.93 3.35
CA PHE A 263 11.56 15.98 2.90
C PHE A 263 10.33 16.70 2.34
N ASP A 264 9.84 16.24 1.21
CA ASP A 264 8.56 16.69 0.62
C ASP A 264 7.46 15.63 0.75
N ASP A 265 7.75 14.49 1.38
CA ASP A 265 6.81 13.40 1.60
C ASP A 265 5.97 13.61 2.86
N ILE A 266 4.64 13.53 2.70
CA ILE A 266 3.66 13.72 3.79
C ILE A 266 3.73 12.56 4.77
N SER A 267 3.92 11.33 4.30
CA SER A 267 3.97 10.13 5.14
C SER A 267 5.18 10.19 6.07
N THR A 268 6.37 10.50 5.53
CA THR A 268 7.60 10.66 6.31
C THR A 268 7.44 11.73 7.40
N LYS A 269 6.92 12.90 7.04
CA LYS A 269 6.64 13.97 8.03
C LYS A 269 5.66 13.55 9.11
N GLY A 270 4.62 12.79 8.74
CA GLY A 270 3.63 12.26 9.67
C GLY A 270 4.24 11.23 10.62
N GLN A 271 5.04 10.30 10.13
CA GLN A 271 5.72 9.28 10.92
C GLN A 271 6.76 9.88 11.87
N TYR A 272 7.56 10.83 11.38
CA TYR A 272 8.50 11.57 12.24
C TYR A 272 7.81 12.27 13.40
N LYS A 273 6.73 13.01 13.12
CA LYS A 273 5.93 13.65 14.16
C LYS A 273 5.42 12.65 15.19
N THR A 274 4.89 11.52 14.74
CA THR A 274 4.40 10.45 15.62
C THR A 274 5.52 9.87 16.48
N ALA A 275 6.73 9.68 15.93
CA ALA A 275 7.90 9.20 16.65
C ALA A 275 8.32 10.17 17.77
N VAL A 276 8.41 11.45 17.45
CA VAL A 276 8.78 12.50 18.41
C VAL A 276 7.71 12.62 19.52
N GLU A 277 6.43 12.59 19.19
CA GLU A 277 5.33 12.58 20.17
C GLU A 277 5.37 11.32 21.06
N ALA A 278 5.90 10.21 20.58
CA ALA A 278 6.13 8.99 21.35
C ALA A 278 7.42 9.01 22.18
N GLY A 279 8.22 10.09 22.12
CA GLY A 279 9.41 10.30 22.94
C GLY A 279 10.74 9.94 22.26
N VAL A 280 10.75 9.67 20.95
CA VAL A 280 11.98 9.55 20.16
C VAL A 280 12.59 10.94 20.02
N SER A 281 13.91 11.06 20.14
CA SER A 281 14.59 12.36 19.93
C SER A 281 14.47 12.80 18.47
N GLU A 282 14.54 14.11 18.20
CA GLU A 282 14.49 14.62 16.83
C GLU A 282 15.65 14.08 15.97
N GLU A 283 16.84 13.96 16.54
CA GLU A 283 18.01 13.41 15.88
C GLU A 283 17.81 11.92 15.52
N GLU A 284 17.38 11.11 16.47
CA GLU A 284 17.07 9.70 16.24
C GLU A 284 15.92 9.52 15.24
N GLY A 285 14.88 10.37 15.32
CA GLY A 285 13.75 10.34 14.38
C GLY A 285 14.16 10.66 12.95
N LEU A 286 15.21 11.46 12.74
CA LEU A 286 15.72 11.76 11.42
C LEU A 286 16.59 10.61 10.83
N GLU A 287 17.19 9.79 11.69
CA GLU A 287 17.99 8.62 11.28
C GLU A 287 17.15 7.40 10.93
N ILE A 288 15.92 7.29 11.46
CA ILE A 288 15.00 6.19 11.23
C ILE A 288 14.36 6.26 9.85
#